data_4fdac67710cc9afe301eabc9ecfc0708
#
_entry.id   4fdac67710cc9afe301eabc9ecfc0708
#
_cell.length_a   1.000
_cell.length_b   1.000
_cell.length_c   1.000
_cell.angle_alpha   90.00
_cell.angle_beta   90.00
_cell.angle_gamma   90.00
#
_symmetry.space_group_name_H-M   'P 1'
#
loop_
_entity.id
_entity.type
_entity.pdbx_description
1 polymer ?
#
loop_
_entity_poly.entity_id
_entity_poly.type
_entity_poly.pdbx_seq_one_letter_code
_entity_poly.pdbx_strand_id
1 'polypeptide(L)'
;MDKLFFENLKKLNIIKKGDKLCLAVSGGADSMYLFYNFMDLRDDFDLDIIVCHLNHGIREAAKRDEDFVKNICRDYGVKCLTKTVNMDEYARIYKLSSEEAGRILRYEFFRENSFGRKILTAHNANDRAETLLFNIIRGTGIRGLVGISEVNEDIYRPLIDIKRCDIEDYLHKNNLTYVEDETNSEEIYTRNKIRLSLIPKLSELNPNIIDALLRLSENASDASDFIEELVEENYKNSLRDNYFLVDEMKELNKFLACEIIKSYLAKNFYNENILSRDNILGIYDLILGESGRVINLGSKISARKSYDKVFVEEEKSESVKREASLKLGNNYTDFGEIFISKDGAISKGDSFIKTIDCDKIKGSLFIRSRQRGDRFKPLGMKNNKKLKDYFIDRKVDRLKRDEIGLICDDEKIIYVLGMDISEDVKIDENTLNKLVLEVKNVRY
;
A
#
# COMPACT_ATOMS: atom_id res chain seq x y z
N MET A 1 -27.88 32.38 1.38
CA MET A 1 -27.24 31.19 0.78
C MET A 1 -27.16 31.33 -0.73
N ASP A 2 -25.99 31.02 -1.30
CA ASP A 2 -25.79 31.02 -2.76
C ASP A 2 -26.47 29.80 -3.43
N LYS A 3 -27.20 30.03 -4.53
CA LYS A 3 -27.85 28.97 -5.30
C LYS A 3 -26.84 27.99 -5.90
N LEU A 4 -25.72 28.50 -6.43
CA LEU A 4 -24.65 27.69 -7.01
C LEU A 4 -24.03 26.77 -5.97
N PHE A 5 -23.74 27.30 -4.78
CA PHE A 5 -23.26 26.48 -3.65
C PHE A 5 -24.21 25.35 -3.31
N PHE A 6 -25.51 25.65 -3.21
CA PHE A 6 -26.51 24.65 -2.83
C PHE A 6 -26.70 23.55 -3.88
N GLU A 7 -26.68 23.94 -5.18
CA GLU A 7 -26.74 22.97 -6.28
C GLU A 7 -25.51 22.06 -6.28
N ASN A 8 -24.32 22.62 -6.07
CA ASN A 8 -23.09 21.84 -5.96
C ASN A 8 -23.11 20.90 -4.74
N LEU A 9 -23.56 21.39 -3.59
CA LEU A 9 -23.69 20.58 -2.39
C LEU A 9 -24.62 19.38 -2.58
N LYS A 10 -25.73 19.57 -3.31
CA LYS A 10 -26.66 18.48 -3.69
C LYS A 10 -26.03 17.49 -4.67
N LYS A 11 -25.31 17.99 -5.71
CA LYS A 11 -24.59 17.15 -6.67
C LYS A 11 -23.61 16.21 -5.95
N LEU A 12 -22.84 16.74 -5.04
CA LEU A 12 -21.82 16.00 -4.30
C LEU A 12 -22.41 15.08 -3.23
N ASN A 13 -23.64 15.34 -2.75
CA ASN A 13 -24.35 14.57 -1.71
C ASN A 13 -23.52 14.30 -0.44
N ILE A 14 -22.66 15.23 -0.07
CA ILE A 14 -21.71 15.08 1.04
C ILE A 14 -22.26 15.49 2.41
N ILE A 15 -23.37 16.24 2.45
CA ILE A 15 -23.99 16.77 3.67
C ILE A 15 -25.42 16.25 3.83
N LYS A 16 -25.74 15.84 5.07
CA LYS A 16 -27.05 15.34 5.47
C LYS A 16 -27.56 16.11 6.69
N LYS A 17 -28.88 16.08 6.89
CA LYS A 17 -29.50 16.67 8.08
C LYS A 17 -28.95 16.02 9.37
N GLY A 18 -28.60 16.85 10.34
CA GLY A 18 -28.00 16.42 11.60
C GLY A 18 -26.50 16.15 11.56
N ASP A 19 -25.84 16.43 10.44
CA ASP A 19 -24.39 16.24 10.34
C ASP A 19 -23.61 17.15 11.28
N LYS A 20 -22.47 16.63 11.74
CA LYS A 20 -21.51 17.36 12.54
C LYS A 20 -20.33 17.77 11.66
N LEU A 21 -20.07 19.08 11.58
CA LEU A 21 -19.11 19.66 10.64
C LEU A 21 -17.98 20.40 11.36
N CYS A 22 -16.77 20.29 10.83
CA CYS A 22 -15.61 21.10 11.19
C CYS A 22 -15.19 21.90 9.97
N LEU A 23 -15.46 23.20 9.96
CA LEU A 23 -15.07 24.09 8.87
C LEU A 23 -13.63 24.57 9.06
N ALA A 24 -12.78 24.33 8.07
CA ALA A 24 -11.42 24.88 8.01
C ALA A 24 -11.47 26.30 7.44
N VAL A 25 -11.39 27.31 8.30
CA VAL A 25 -11.52 28.72 7.91
C VAL A 25 -10.21 29.47 8.08
N SER A 26 -9.64 29.96 6.97
CA SER A 26 -8.43 30.78 6.99
C SER A 26 -8.69 32.29 7.15
N GLY A 27 -9.90 32.73 6.85
CA GLY A 27 -10.29 34.14 6.78
C GLY A 27 -10.33 34.69 5.34
N GLY A 28 -9.68 34.05 4.38
CA GLY A 28 -9.70 34.43 2.97
C GLY A 28 -11.03 34.14 2.27
N ALA A 29 -11.24 34.73 1.08
CA ALA A 29 -12.49 34.72 0.33
C ALA A 29 -13.15 33.32 0.25
N ASP A 30 -12.40 32.31 -0.22
CA ASP A 30 -12.94 30.95 -0.40
C ASP A 30 -13.46 30.35 0.91
N SER A 31 -12.69 30.49 1.99
CA SER A 31 -13.04 29.94 3.29
C SER A 31 -14.19 30.71 3.97
N MET A 32 -14.29 32.02 3.74
CA MET A 32 -15.40 32.82 4.23
C MET A 32 -16.68 32.57 3.44
N TYR A 33 -16.59 32.35 2.13
CA TYR A 33 -17.72 31.93 1.31
C TYR A 33 -18.28 30.57 1.80
N LEU A 34 -17.39 29.60 2.10
CA LEU A 34 -17.78 28.33 2.70
C LEU A 34 -18.51 28.55 4.03
N PHE A 35 -17.92 29.38 4.91
CA PHE A 35 -18.48 29.69 6.23
C PHE A 35 -19.88 30.30 6.13
N TYR A 36 -20.05 31.39 5.38
CA TYR A 36 -21.33 32.09 5.30
C TYR A 36 -22.47 31.19 4.75
N ASN A 37 -22.18 30.43 3.70
CA ASN A 37 -23.18 29.52 3.13
C ASN A 37 -23.57 28.39 4.10
N PHE A 38 -22.66 27.86 4.91
CA PHE A 38 -23.00 26.88 5.95
C PHE A 38 -23.72 27.50 7.13
N MET A 39 -23.48 28.78 7.47
CA MET A 39 -24.26 29.47 8.47
C MET A 39 -25.71 29.64 8.03
N ASP A 40 -25.96 29.97 6.77
CA ASP A 40 -27.29 30.04 6.19
C ASP A 40 -28.02 28.68 6.19
N LEU A 41 -27.29 27.58 6.04
CA LEU A 41 -27.87 26.20 6.03
C LEU A 41 -28.01 25.59 7.42
N ARG A 42 -27.37 26.13 8.43
CA ARG A 42 -27.21 25.51 9.74
C ARG A 42 -28.52 25.06 10.35
N ASP A 43 -29.49 25.95 10.41
CA ASP A 43 -30.79 25.72 11.09
C ASP A 43 -31.69 24.80 10.24
N ASP A 44 -31.71 24.97 8.91
CA ASP A 44 -32.53 24.15 8.00
C ASP A 44 -32.07 22.69 7.98
N PHE A 45 -30.77 22.46 8.08
CA PHE A 45 -30.17 21.13 8.08
C PHE A 45 -29.82 20.60 9.48
N ASP A 46 -30.14 21.33 10.54
CA ASP A 46 -29.81 20.94 11.93
C ASP A 46 -28.34 20.57 12.10
N LEU A 47 -27.43 21.43 11.61
CA LEU A 47 -26.00 21.18 11.59
C LEU A 47 -25.31 21.58 12.89
N ASP A 48 -24.49 20.69 13.46
CA ASP A 48 -23.57 21.00 14.56
C ASP A 48 -22.22 21.41 13.99
N ILE A 49 -21.93 22.72 13.96
CA ILE A 49 -20.79 23.31 13.29
C ILE A 49 -19.77 23.84 14.30
N ILE A 50 -18.51 23.50 14.08
CA ILE A 50 -17.34 24.15 14.68
C ILE A 50 -16.43 24.69 13.59
N VAL A 51 -15.62 25.70 13.93
CA VAL A 51 -14.60 26.26 13.05
C VAL A 51 -13.22 25.94 13.59
N CYS A 52 -12.32 25.53 12.71
CA CYS A 52 -10.88 25.36 12.97
C CYS A 52 -10.09 26.36 12.14
N HIS A 53 -9.30 27.20 12.81
CA HIS A 53 -8.39 28.16 12.19
C HIS A 53 -6.95 27.89 12.60
N LEU A 54 -6.07 27.65 11.63
CA LEU A 54 -4.64 27.48 11.87
C LEU A 54 -3.89 28.74 11.55
N ASN A 55 -3.24 29.32 12.56
CA ASN A 55 -2.37 30.47 12.41
C ASN A 55 -0.92 30.01 12.15
N HIS A 56 -0.35 30.39 11.01
CA HIS A 56 1.00 29.96 10.60
C HIS A 56 2.15 30.72 11.30
N GLY A 57 1.85 31.64 12.20
CA GLY A 57 2.81 32.23 13.15
C GLY A 57 3.89 33.17 12.59
N ILE A 58 3.93 33.39 11.27
CA ILE A 58 5.08 34.04 10.61
C ILE A 58 4.99 35.57 10.57
N ARG A 59 3.80 36.18 10.84
CA ARG A 59 3.55 37.60 10.59
C ARG A 59 2.60 38.23 11.59
N GLU A 60 2.73 39.56 11.81
CA GLU A 60 1.72 40.34 12.55
C GLU A 60 0.33 40.27 11.91
N ALA A 61 0.25 40.17 10.57
CA ALA A 61 -0.99 39.93 9.82
C ALA A 61 -1.72 38.69 10.25
N ALA A 62 -1.02 37.60 10.58
CA ALA A 62 -1.64 36.34 11.01
C ALA A 62 -2.47 36.44 12.30
N LYS A 63 -2.11 37.36 13.19
CA LYS A 63 -2.92 37.66 14.39
C LYS A 63 -4.19 38.43 14.05
N ARG A 64 -4.11 39.39 13.12
CA ARG A 64 -5.29 40.11 12.59
C ARG A 64 -6.29 39.14 11.97
N ASP A 65 -5.81 38.17 11.18
CA ASP A 65 -6.65 37.19 10.50
C ASP A 65 -7.31 36.24 11.50
N GLU A 66 -6.57 35.80 12.52
CA GLU A 66 -7.10 35.01 13.62
C GLU A 66 -8.19 35.74 14.40
N ASP A 67 -7.95 37.03 14.73
CA ASP A 67 -8.90 37.86 15.45
C ASP A 67 -10.16 38.12 14.61
N PHE A 68 -10.02 38.32 13.30
CA PHE A 68 -11.13 38.45 12.36
C PHE A 68 -12.01 37.15 12.40
N VAL A 69 -11.42 35.96 12.22
CA VAL A 69 -12.15 34.70 12.24
C VAL A 69 -12.84 34.45 13.59
N LYS A 70 -12.16 34.77 14.72
CA LYS A 70 -12.75 34.67 16.06
C LYS A 70 -13.95 35.58 16.25
N ASN A 71 -13.87 36.81 15.77
CA ASN A 71 -14.95 37.77 15.88
C ASN A 71 -16.17 37.35 15.07
N ILE A 72 -15.98 36.93 13.81
CA ILE A 72 -17.06 36.39 12.97
C ILE A 72 -17.71 35.18 13.60
N CYS A 73 -16.92 34.21 14.09
CA CYS A 73 -17.48 33.03 14.76
C CYS A 73 -18.31 33.39 15.99
N ARG A 74 -17.87 34.38 16.76
CA ARG A 74 -18.62 34.87 17.93
C ARG A 74 -19.96 35.54 17.52
N ASP A 75 -19.94 36.31 16.43
CA ASP A 75 -21.15 36.99 15.94
C ASP A 75 -22.21 35.99 15.43
N TYR A 76 -21.77 34.87 14.87
CA TYR A 76 -22.63 33.77 14.42
C TYR A 76 -22.90 32.71 15.51
N GLY A 77 -22.35 32.84 16.71
CA GLY A 77 -22.52 31.91 17.82
C GLY A 77 -21.93 30.51 17.56
N VAL A 78 -20.79 30.45 16.85
CA VAL A 78 -20.11 29.22 16.47
C VAL A 78 -18.80 29.07 17.24
N LYS A 79 -18.50 27.86 17.73
CA LYS A 79 -17.24 27.56 18.42
C LYS A 79 -16.08 27.63 17.45
N CYS A 80 -15.08 28.47 17.76
CA CYS A 80 -13.83 28.58 17.01
C CYS A 80 -12.67 27.98 17.80
N LEU A 81 -11.92 27.07 17.18
CA LEU A 81 -10.70 26.49 17.70
C LEU A 81 -9.52 27.02 16.89
N THR A 82 -8.51 27.55 17.59
CA THR A 82 -7.33 28.13 16.93
C THR A 82 -6.05 27.48 17.45
N LYS A 83 -5.04 27.35 16.58
CA LYS A 83 -3.69 26.86 16.92
C LYS A 83 -2.68 27.69 16.14
N THR A 84 -1.64 28.17 16.81
CA THR A 84 -0.50 28.81 16.16
C THR A 84 0.62 27.79 16.00
N VAL A 85 1.22 27.69 14.81
CA VAL A 85 2.30 26.75 14.48
C VAL A 85 3.47 27.46 13.80
N ASN A 86 4.67 26.93 13.99
CA ASN A 86 5.87 27.38 13.28
C ASN A 86 6.20 26.40 12.15
N MET A 87 5.73 26.71 10.93
CA MET A 87 5.92 25.84 9.76
C MET A 87 7.40 25.69 9.37
N ASP A 88 8.21 26.75 9.47
CA ASP A 88 9.60 26.73 9.03
C ASP A 88 10.46 25.84 9.95
N GLU A 89 10.16 25.86 11.23
CA GLU A 89 10.82 24.98 12.20
C GLU A 89 10.47 23.51 11.92
N TYR A 90 9.21 23.20 11.68
CA TYR A 90 8.74 21.86 11.32
C TYR A 90 9.37 21.39 10.00
N ALA A 91 9.38 22.24 8.97
CA ALA A 91 10.00 21.97 7.68
C ALA A 91 11.49 21.62 7.81
N ARG A 92 12.22 22.36 8.64
CA ARG A 92 13.65 22.14 8.90
C ARG A 92 13.90 20.81 9.61
N ILE A 93 13.09 20.45 10.63
CA ILE A 93 13.24 19.20 11.40
C ILE A 93 13.00 17.99 10.51
N TYR A 94 11.94 18.01 9.71
CA TYR A 94 11.51 16.88 8.90
C TYR A 94 12.02 16.91 7.45
N LYS A 95 12.86 17.90 7.08
CA LYS A 95 13.43 18.09 5.73
C LYS A 95 12.35 18.16 4.64
N LEU A 96 11.29 18.92 4.91
CA LEU A 96 10.16 19.15 4.02
C LEU A 96 10.24 20.57 3.44
N SER A 97 9.44 20.86 2.41
CA SER A 97 9.16 22.23 2.01
C SER A 97 8.24 22.91 3.03
N SER A 98 8.30 24.25 3.16
CA SER A 98 7.41 25.00 4.07
C SER A 98 5.92 24.78 3.69
N GLU A 99 5.59 24.63 2.40
CA GLU A 99 4.23 24.33 1.93
C GLU A 99 3.74 22.96 2.41
N GLU A 100 4.59 21.94 2.30
CA GLU A 100 4.28 20.58 2.73
C GLU A 100 4.15 20.47 4.25
N ALA A 101 5.07 21.11 4.98
CA ALA A 101 5.00 21.22 6.44
C ALA A 101 3.71 21.91 6.90
N GLY A 102 3.34 23.02 6.28
CA GLY A 102 2.10 23.74 6.56
C GLY A 102 0.86 22.89 6.25
N ARG A 103 0.90 22.09 5.19
CA ARG A 103 -0.18 21.16 4.85
C ARG A 103 -0.34 20.05 5.89
N ILE A 104 0.76 19.42 6.31
CA ILE A 104 0.73 18.36 7.34
C ILE A 104 0.17 18.90 8.65
N LEU A 105 0.75 19.99 9.17
CA LEU A 105 0.33 20.61 10.43
C LEU A 105 -1.15 21.04 10.42
N ARG A 106 -1.65 21.49 9.25
CA ARG A 106 -3.05 21.87 9.06
C ARG A 106 -3.98 20.67 9.20
N TYR A 107 -3.70 19.57 8.51
CA TYR A 107 -4.56 18.40 8.57
C TYR A 107 -4.47 17.66 9.92
N GLU A 108 -3.29 17.61 10.55
CA GLU A 108 -3.14 17.11 11.91
C GLU A 108 -4.03 17.91 12.87
N PHE A 109 -3.95 19.24 12.84
CA PHE A 109 -4.77 20.10 13.69
C PHE A 109 -6.26 19.92 13.45
N PHE A 110 -6.70 19.78 12.21
CA PHE A 110 -8.12 19.56 11.90
C PHE A 110 -8.59 18.20 12.41
N ARG A 111 -7.82 17.14 12.22
CA ARG A 111 -8.17 15.79 12.70
C ARG A 111 -8.20 15.70 14.22
N GLU A 112 -7.21 16.29 14.90
CA GLU A 112 -7.17 16.35 16.37
C GLU A 112 -8.40 17.04 16.96
N ASN A 113 -8.96 18.01 16.26
CA ASN A 113 -10.01 18.89 16.76
C ASN A 113 -11.38 18.64 16.09
N SER A 114 -11.48 17.79 15.12
CA SER A 114 -12.76 17.46 14.45
C SER A 114 -13.71 16.70 15.34
N PHE A 115 -13.24 15.96 16.33
CA PHE A 115 -14.07 15.13 17.22
C PHE A 115 -15.01 14.20 16.45
N GLY A 116 -14.53 13.59 15.37
CA GLY A 116 -15.30 12.71 14.48
C GLY A 116 -16.28 13.43 13.55
N ARG A 117 -16.18 14.77 13.41
CA ARG A 117 -16.92 15.57 12.43
C ARG A 117 -16.32 15.43 11.04
N LYS A 118 -17.14 15.64 10.03
CA LYS A 118 -16.67 15.84 8.64
C LYS A 118 -15.85 17.12 8.57
N ILE A 119 -14.63 17.05 8.07
CA ILE A 119 -13.74 18.22 7.91
C ILE A 119 -14.01 18.82 6.53
N LEU A 120 -14.45 20.08 6.48
CA LEU A 120 -14.74 20.78 5.25
C LEU A 120 -13.66 21.82 4.95
N THR A 121 -13.09 21.75 3.76
CA THR A 121 -12.07 22.68 3.27
C THR A 121 -12.57 23.43 2.05
N ALA A 122 -12.08 24.66 1.88
CA ALA A 122 -12.54 25.59 0.84
C ALA A 122 -11.75 25.50 -0.47
N HIS A 123 -11.25 24.29 -0.83
CA HIS A 123 -10.62 24.11 -2.15
C HIS A 123 -11.69 24.26 -3.23
N ASN A 124 -11.36 25.06 -4.26
CA ASN A 124 -12.26 25.46 -5.33
C ASN A 124 -11.84 24.91 -6.70
N ALA A 125 -12.58 25.24 -7.74
CA ALA A 125 -12.31 24.82 -9.12
C ALA A 125 -10.93 25.24 -9.63
N ASN A 126 -10.46 26.42 -9.27
CA ASN A 126 -9.15 26.91 -9.66
C ASN A 126 -8.03 26.09 -8.99
N ASP A 127 -8.17 25.73 -7.71
CA ASP A 127 -7.20 24.86 -7.00
C ASP A 127 -7.10 23.48 -7.65
N ARG A 128 -8.24 22.91 -8.12
CA ARG A 128 -8.29 21.66 -8.85
C ARG A 128 -7.54 21.76 -10.18
N ALA A 129 -7.78 22.84 -10.95
CA ALA A 129 -7.07 23.11 -12.20
C ALA A 129 -5.56 23.34 -11.99
N GLU A 130 -5.17 24.10 -10.96
CA GLU A 130 -3.77 24.31 -10.59
C GLU A 130 -3.06 23.00 -10.27
N THR A 131 -3.69 22.13 -9.48
CA THR A 131 -3.14 20.83 -9.10
C THR A 131 -3.03 19.91 -10.31
N LEU A 132 -4.02 19.91 -11.20
CA LEU A 132 -3.99 19.13 -12.44
C LEU A 132 -2.81 19.56 -13.32
N LEU A 133 -2.64 20.86 -13.56
CA LEU A 133 -1.50 21.39 -14.33
C LEU A 133 -0.16 21.08 -13.67
N PHE A 134 -0.07 21.20 -12.36
CA PHE A 134 1.12 20.83 -11.60
C PHE A 134 1.49 19.34 -11.80
N ASN A 135 0.52 18.47 -11.74
CA ASN A 135 0.71 17.03 -11.95
C ASN A 135 1.12 16.72 -13.39
N ILE A 136 0.52 17.38 -14.40
CA ILE A 136 0.90 17.25 -15.81
C ILE A 136 2.36 17.65 -16.03
N ILE A 137 2.79 18.77 -15.47
CA ILE A 137 4.18 19.26 -15.58
C ILE A 137 5.17 18.25 -14.97
N ARG A 138 4.79 17.55 -13.91
CA ARG A 138 5.63 16.52 -13.26
C ARG A 138 5.58 15.16 -13.96
N GLY A 139 4.73 14.97 -14.94
CA GLY A 139 4.58 13.70 -15.65
C GLY A 139 3.77 12.69 -14.85
N THR A 140 2.45 12.86 -14.84
CA THR A 140 1.54 11.99 -14.10
C THR A 140 0.86 10.93 -14.97
N GLY A 141 0.36 9.86 -14.33
CA GLY A 141 -0.61 8.92 -14.92
C GLY A 141 -2.06 9.36 -14.68
N ILE A 142 -3.02 8.50 -15.07
CA ILE A 142 -4.47 8.79 -15.00
C ILE A 142 -4.89 9.24 -13.59
N ARG A 143 -4.45 8.56 -12.53
CA ARG A 143 -4.79 8.92 -11.14
C ARG A 143 -4.36 10.35 -10.77
N GLY A 144 -3.23 10.82 -11.25
CA GLY A 144 -2.80 12.20 -10.97
C GLY A 144 -3.53 13.24 -11.82
N LEU A 145 -4.17 12.85 -12.93
CA LEU A 145 -5.05 13.73 -13.69
C LEU A 145 -6.41 13.98 -13.00
N VAL A 146 -6.78 13.20 -12.01
CA VAL A 146 -7.94 13.49 -11.12
C VAL A 146 -7.72 14.80 -10.35
N GLY A 147 -6.46 15.16 -10.07
CA GLY A 147 -6.13 16.36 -9.32
C GLY A 147 -6.58 16.27 -7.87
N ILE A 148 -7.43 17.22 -7.43
CA ILE A 148 -8.00 17.21 -6.07
C ILE A 148 -9.38 16.55 -6.14
N SER A 149 -9.57 15.47 -5.37
CA SER A 149 -10.86 14.78 -5.25
C SER A 149 -11.82 15.55 -4.33
N GLU A 150 -13.11 15.36 -4.56
CA GLU A 150 -14.20 15.95 -3.77
C GLU A 150 -14.17 15.50 -2.31
N VAL A 151 -13.89 14.23 -2.12
CA VAL A 151 -13.77 13.58 -0.80
C VAL A 151 -12.45 12.82 -0.74
N ASN A 152 -11.78 12.94 0.38
CA ASN A 152 -10.59 12.13 0.69
C ASN A 152 -10.60 11.78 2.18
N GLU A 153 -10.91 10.55 2.53
CA GLU A 153 -11.11 10.07 3.89
C GLU A 153 -12.18 10.89 4.63
N ASP A 154 -11.75 11.70 5.62
CA ASP A 154 -12.58 12.56 6.46
C ASP A 154 -12.70 14.01 5.96
N ILE A 155 -12.05 14.32 4.82
CA ILE A 155 -11.95 15.66 4.26
C ILE A 155 -12.90 15.80 3.07
N TYR A 156 -13.77 16.80 3.12
CA TYR A 156 -14.78 17.12 2.12
C TYR A 156 -14.50 18.50 1.52
N ARG A 157 -14.75 18.68 0.21
CA ARG A 157 -14.47 19.90 -0.53
C ARG A 157 -15.70 20.42 -1.28
N PRO A 158 -16.62 21.08 -0.56
CA PRO A 158 -17.91 21.51 -1.15
C PRO A 158 -17.76 22.52 -2.29
N LEU A 159 -16.62 23.19 -2.42
CA LEU A 159 -16.39 24.24 -3.43
C LEU A 159 -15.63 23.74 -4.65
N ILE A 160 -15.36 22.45 -4.77
CA ILE A 160 -14.39 21.89 -5.73
C ILE A 160 -14.74 22.18 -7.20
N ASP A 161 -16.00 22.39 -7.53
CA ASP A 161 -16.50 22.72 -8.86
C ASP A 161 -16.92 24.21 -8.98
N ILE A 162 -16.76 25.02 -7.92
CA ILE A 162 -17.13 26.45 -7.94
C ILE A 162 -15.90 27.28 -8.28
N LYS A 163 -16.00 28.16 -9.27
CA LYS A 163 -14.88 29.04 -9.67
C LYS A 163 -14.66 30.15 -8.66
N ARG A 164 -13.40 30.56 -8.54
CA ARG A 164 -13.04 31.66 -7.65
C ARG A 164 -13.72 32.98 -7.99
N CYS A 165 -13.93 33.29 -9.26
CA CYS A 165 -14.67 34.49 -9.67
C CYS A 165 -16.12 34.49 -9.17
N ASP A 166 -16.80 33.34 -9.20
CA ASP A 166 -18.18 33.20 -8.72
C ASP A 166 -18.26 33.41 -7.20
N ILE A 167 -17.24 32.90 -6.47
CA ILE A 167 -17.09 33.11 -5.01
C ILE A 167 -16.92 34.60 -4.69
N GLU A 168 -15.98 35.26 -5.35
CA GLU A 168 -15.69 36.66 -5.14
C GLU A 168 -16.90 37.55 -5.50
N ASP A 169 -17.55 37.29 -6.62
CA ASP A 169 -18.78 37.97 -7.07
C ASP A 169 -19.91 37.86 -6.02
N TYR A 170 -20.12 36.65 -5.46
CA TYR A 170 -21.11 36.44 -4.44
C TYR A 170 -20.81 37.25 -3.16
N LEU A 171 -19.57 37.20 -2.68
CA LEU A 171 -19.18 37.93 -1.48
C LEU A 171 -19.35 39.43 -1.67
N HIS A 172 -18.93 39.98 -2.82
CA HIS A 172 -19.10 41.39 -3.14
C HIS A 172 -20.56 41.81 -3.24
N LYS A 173 -21.41 41.05 -3.96
CA LYS A 173 -22.85 41.35 -4.11
C LYS A 173 -23.60 41.37 -2.78
N ASN A 174 -23.17 40.57 -1.80
CA ASN A 174 -23.80 40.48 -0.52
C ASN A 174 -23.10 41.31 0.59
N ASN A 175 -22.09 42.11 0.24
CA ASN A 175 -21.26 42.90 1.18
C ASN A 175 -20.68 42.05 2.31
N LEU A 176 -20.26 40.81 2.04
CA LEU A 176 -19.69 39.88 3.01
C LEU A 176 -18.18 40.16 3.12
N THR A 177 -17.70 40.21 4.35
CA THR A 177 -16.30 40.58 4.65
C THR A 177 -15.40 39.33 4.63
N TYR A 178 -14.18 39.52 4.15
CA TYR A 178 -13.10 38.52 4.20
C TYR A 178 -11.75 39.25 4.26
N VAL A 179 -10.67 38.55 4.57
CA VAL A 179 -9.31 39.08 4.61
C VAL A 179 -8.61 38.81 3.27
N GLU A 180 -8.00 39.83 2.71
CA GLU A 180 -7.11 39.68 1.55
C GLU A 180 -5.71 39.28 2.03
N ASP A 181 -5.19 38.14 1.54
CA ASP A 181 -3.85 37.68 1.85
C ASP A 181 -2.85 38.28 0.84
N GLU A 182 -2.04 39.20 1.33
CA GLU A 182 -1.01 39.92 0.55
C GLU A 182 0.08 38.98 -0.01
N THR A 183 0.23 37.76 0.54
CA THR A 183 1.24 36.79 0.11
C THR A 183 0.87 35.98 -1.13
N ASN A 184 -0.37 36.05 -1.55
CA ASN A 184 -0.83 35.40 -2.78
C ASN A 184 -0.16 35.96 -4.06
N SER A 185 0.57 37.07 -3.97
CA SER A 185 1.26 37.73 -5.09
C SER A 185 2.72 37.28 -5.31
N GLU A 186 3.29 36.42 -4.47
CA GLU A 186 4.69 36.00 -4.60
C GLU A 186 4.87 34.78 -5.50
N GLU A 187 5.63 34.92 -6.61
CA GLU A 187 5.91 33.81 -7.57
C GLU A 187 6.99 32.79 -7.12
N ILE A 188 7.28 32.72 -5.83
CA ILE A 188 8.36 31.85 -5.30
C ILE A 188 8.03 30.36 -5.48
N TYR A 189 6.79 30.00 -5.34
CA TYR A 189 6.34 28.59 -5.41
C TYR A 189 5.79 28.23 -6.79
N THR A 190 6.00 26.98 -7.20
CA THR A 190 5.54 26.47 -8.50
C THR A 190 4.02 26.62 -8.70
N ARG A 191 3.22 26.45 -7.65
CA ARG A 191 1.76 26.67 -7.71
C ARG A 191 1.41 28.12 -7.99
N ASN A 192 2.10 29.06 -7.34
CA ASN A 192 1.88 30.49 -7.61
C ASN A 192 2.24 30.87 -9.05
N LYS A 193 3.30 30.26 -9.64
CA LYS A 193 3.61 30.44 -11.06
C LYS A 193 2.52 29.89 -11.98
N ILE A 194 1.93 28.75 -11.63
CA ILE A 194 0.80 28.21 -12.40
C ILE A 194 -0.40 29.18 -12.32
N ARG A 195 -0.75 29.63 -11.12
CA ARG A 195 -1.87 30.55 -10.87
C ARG A 195 -1.68 31.90 -11.53
N LEU A 196 -0.54 32.56 -11.31
CA LEU A 196 -0.31 33.94 -11.71
C LEU A 196 0.22 34.12 -13.13
N SER A 197 0.83 33.09 -13.69
CA SER A 197 1.50 33.19 -14.99
C SER A 197 0.95 32.20 -16.03
N LEU A 198 0.83 30.90 -15.70
CA LEU A 198 0.43 29.90 -16.68
C LEU A 198 -1.06 29.92 -17.00
N ILE A 199 -1.93 29.91 -16.00
CA ILE A 199 -3.39 29.94 -16.20
C ILE A 199 -3.84 31.18 -16.97
N PRO A 200 -3.37 32.41 -16.66
CA PRO A 200 -3.72 33.57 -17.47
C PRO A 200 -3.33 33.46 -18.94
N LYS A 201 -2.10 32.95 -19.22
CA LYS A 201 -1.68 32.69 -20.61
C LYS A 201 -2.51 31.65 -21.32
N LEU A 202 -2.92 30.60 -20.65
CA LEU A 202 -3.83 29.60 -21.20
C LEU A 202 -5.23 30.19 -21.43
N SER A 203 -5.67 31.11 -20.58
CA SER A 203 -6.96 31.81 -20.72
C SER A 203 -6.99 32.76 -21.94
N GLU A 204 -5.85 33.30 -22.36
CA GLU A 204 -5.74 34.06 -23.62
C GLU A 204 -6.04 33.17 -24.84
N LEU A 205 -5.67 31.87 -24.78
CA LEU A 205 -5.92 30.89 -25.84
C LEU A 205 -7.32 30.28 -25.74
N ASN A 206 -7.80 30.04 -24.53
CA ASN A 206 -9.11 29.49 -24.24
C ASN A 206 -9.70 30.15 -22.99
N PRO A 207 -10.63 31.11 -23.11
CA PRO A 207 -11.27 31.77 -21.98
C PRO A 207 -11.95 30.82 -20.98
N ASN A 208 -12.32 29.62 -21.46
CA ASN A 208 -12.94 28.57 -20.66
C ASN A 208 -11.94 27.48 -20.23
N ILE A 209 -10.66 27.82 -20.05
CA ILE A 209 -9.62 26.82 -19.75
C ILE A 209 -9.87 26.09 -18.44
N ILE A 210 -10.37 26.78 -17.40
CA ILE A 210 -10.71 26.15 -16.11
C ILE A 210 -11.75 25.04 -16.34
N ASP A 211 -12.85 25.33 -17.05
CA ASP A 211 -13.87 24.31 -17.35
C ASP A 211 -13.33 23.15 -18.18
N ALA A 212 -12.40 23.43 -19.11
CA ALA A 212 -11.76 22.38 -19.89
C ALA A 212 -10.89 21.45 -19.01
N LEU A 213 -10.14 22.00 -18.07
CA LEU A 213 -9.33 21.27 -17.12
C LEU A 213 -10.19 20.46 -16.12
N LEU A 214 -11.32 21.03 -15.67
CA LEU A 214 -12.27 20.32 -14.82
C LEU A 214 -12.86 19.11 -15.54
N ARG A 215 -13.33 19.26 -16.77
CA ARG A 215 -13.82 18.13 -17.58
C ARG A 215 -12.75 17.06 -17.80
N LEU A 216 -11.49 17.44 -18.00
CA LEU A 216 -10.39 16.47 -18.10
C LEU A 216 -10.22 15.70 -16.78
N SER A 217 -10.30 16.40 -15.65
CA SER A 217 -10.21 15.82 -14.31
C SER A 217 -11.39 14.87 -14.02
N GLU A 218 -12.61 15.23 -14.39
CA GLU A 218 -13.81 14.36 -14.27
C GLU A 218 -13.66 13.09 -15.11
N ASN A 219 -13.30 13.21 -16.41
CA ASN A 219 -13.06 12.05 -17.26
C ASN A 219 -11.93 11.14 -16.71
N ALA A 220 -10.91 11.73 -16.12
CA ALA A 220 -9.83 10.96 -15.49
C ALA A 220 -10.30 10.26 -14.19
N SER A 221 -11.24 10.86 -13.45
CA SER A 221 -11.86 10.24 -12.28
C SER A 221 -12.66 9.01 -12.70
N ASP A 222 -13.57 9.16 -13.67
CA ASP A 222 -14.39 8.05 -14.17
C ASP A 222 -13.52 6.89 -14.69
N ALA A 223 -12.45 7.22 -15.43
CA ALA A 223 -11.49 6.22 -15.90
C ALA A 223 -10.73 5.55 -14.75
N SER A 224 -10.35 6.30 -13.70
CA SER A 224 -9.67 5.77 -12.53
C SER A 224 -10.57 4.83 -11.74
N ASP A 225 -11.83 5.19 -11.54
CA ASP A 225 -12.82 4.38 -10.83
C ASP A 225 -13.06 3.05 -11.57
N PHE A 226 -13.23 3.11 -12.89
CA PHE A 226 -13.35 1.90 -13.71
C PHE A 226 -12.11 1.00 -13.62
N ILE A 227 -10.91 1.58 -13.62
CA ILE A 227 -9.67 0.82 -13.46
C ILE A 227 -9.62 0.18 -12.06
N GLU A 228 -10.06 0.88 -11.02
CA GLU A 228 -10.10 0.34 -9.65
C GLU A 228 -11.06 -0.84 -9.54
N GLU A 229 -12.25 -0.76 -10.14
CA GLU A 229 -13.19 -1.87 -10.22
C GLU A 229 -12.55 -3.09 -10.90
N LEU A 230 -11.91 -2.90 -12.07
CA LEU A 230 -11.21 -3.99 -12.77
C LEU A 230 -10.06 -4.59 -11.94
N VAL A 231 -9.32 -3.74 -11.21
CA VAL A 231 -8.26 -4.22 -10.31
C VAL A 231 -8.86 -5.06 -9.19
N GLU A 232 -9.95 -4.62 -8.55
CA GLU A 232 -10.58 -5.35 -7.46
C GLU A 232 -11.15 -6.71 -7.91
N GLU A 233 -11.80 -6.76 -9.07
CA GLU A 233 -12.30 -8.00 -9.66
C GLU A 233 -11.19 -9.03 -9.90
N ASN A 234 -10.07 -8.58 -10.45
CA ASN A 234 -8.97 -9.47 -10.86
C ASN A 234 -7.96 -9.74 -9.75
N TYR A 235 -7.87 -8.86 -8.72
CA TYR A 235 -6.89 -8.94 -7.65
C TYR A 235 -6.94 -10.31 -6.92
N LYS A 236 -8.14 -10.74 -6.51
CA LYS A 236 -8.33 -12.00 -5.79
C LYS A 236 -8.01 -13.24 -6.63
N ASN A 237 -8.19 -13.15 -7.95
CA ASN A 237 -7.90 -14.25 -8.87
C ASN A 237 -6.39 -14.35 -9.14
N SER A 238 -5.74 -13.20 -9.29
CA SER A 238 -4.32 -13.10 -9.67
C SER A 238 -3.34 -13.27 -8.51
N LEU A 239 -3.83 -13.20 -7.25
CA LEU A 239 -2.99 -13.16 -6.07
C LEU A 239 -3.47 -14.11 -4.98
N ARG A 240 -2.52 -14.74 -4.27
CA ARG A 240 -2.74 -15.55 -3.08
C ARG A 240 -1.69 -15.20 -2.05
N ASP A 241 -2.11 -14.92 -0.82
CA ASP A 241 -1.21 -14.51 0.27
C ASP A 241 -0.16 -13.48 -0.16
N ASN A 242 1.07 -13.92 -0.40
CA ASN A 242 2.21 -13.08 -0.75
C ASN A 242 2.81 -13.36 -2.14
N TYR A 243 2.04 -13.97 -3.07
CA TYR A 243 2.54 -14.27 -4.41
C TYR A 243 1.49 -14.04 -5.50
N PHE A 244 1.98 -13.68 -6.70
CA PHE A 244 1.19 -13.60 -7.91
C PHE A 244 1.15 -14.96 -8.62
N LEU A 245 -0.02 -15.32 -9.13
CA LEU A 245 -0.19 -16.48 -10.01
C LEU A 245 0.20 -16.09 -11.44
N VAL A 246 1.24 -16.74 -11.96
CA VAL A 246 1.84 -16.39 -13.26
C VAL A 246 0.85 -16.53 -14.41
N ASP A 247 0.10 -17.61 -14.44
CA ASP A 247 -0.82 -17.89 -15.55
C ASP A 247 -1.98 -16.90 -15.56
N GLU A 248 -2.59 -16.60 -14.41
CA GLU A 248 -3.64 -15.59 -14.27
C GLU A 248 -3.15 -14.20 -14.66
N MET A 249 -1.95 -13.83 -14.23
CA MET A 249 -1.37 -12.51 -14.54
C MET A 249 -1.01 -12.37 -16.03
N LYS A 250 -0.70 -13.45 -16.74
CA LYS A 250 -0.40 -13.43 -18.17
C LYS A 250 -1.63 -13.24 -19.06
N GLU A 251 -2.81 -13.67 -18.60
CA GLU A 251 -4.08 -13.48 -19.31
C GLU A 251 -4.53 -12.01 -19.27
N LEU A 252 -4.01 -11.21 -18.34
CA LEU A 252 -4.33 -9.80 -18.23
C LEU A 252 -3.54 -8.96 -19.24
N ASN A 253 -4.14 -7.87 -19.73
CA ASN A 253 -3.36 -6.88 -20.46
C ASN A 253 -2.29 -6.26 -19.53
N LYS A 254 -1.18 -5.80 -20.14
CA LYS A 254 -0.03 -5.24 -19.40
C LYS A 254 -0.41 -4.15 -18.42
N PHE A 255 -1.32 -3.25 -18.80
CA PHE A 255 -1.72 -2.11 -17.97
C PHE A 255 -2.40 -2.60 -16.69
N LEU A 256 -3.40 -3.48 -16.80
CA LEU A 256 -4.13 -4.01 -15.65
C LEU A 256 -3.23 -4.85 -14.73
N ALA A 257 -2.35 -5.67 -15.31
CA ALA A 257 -1.37 -6.44 -14.54
C ALA A 257 -0.45 -5.50 -13.72
N CYS A 258 0.02 -4.40 -14.32
CA CYS A 258 0.84 -3.41 -13.63
C CYS A 258 0.05 -2.67 -12.52
N GLU A 259 -1.22 -2.35 -12.72
CA GLU A 259 -2.05 -1.71 -11.68
C GLU A 259 -2.35 -2.67 -10.52
N ILE A 260 -2.53 -3.99 -10.77
CA ILE A 260 -2.64 -5.01 -9.72
C ILE A 260 -1.34 -5.11 -8.92
N ILE A 261 -0.18 -5.14 -9.58
CA ILE A 261 1.14 -5.15 -8.93
C ILE A 261 1.29 -3.91 -8.04
N LYS A 262 0.97 -2.72 -8.57
CA LYS A 262 1.03 -1.46 -7.84
C LYS A 262 0.12 -1.46 -6.62
N SER A 263 -1.13 -1.92 -6.77
CA SER A 263 -2.09 -2.05 -5.67
C SER A 263 -1.57 -2.99 -4.57
N TYR A 264 -0.99 -4.13 -4.96
CA TYR A 264 -0.38 -5.06 -4.01
C TYR A 264 0.79 -4.43 -3.24
N LEU A 265 1.71 -3.77 -3.94
CA LEU A 265 2.86 -3.11 -3.31
C LEU A 265 2.42 -2.02 -2.34
N ALA A 266 1.44 -1.19 -2.73
CA ALA A 266 0.90 -0.12 -1.89
C ALA A 266 0.23 -0.63 -0.61
N LYS A 267 -0.46 -1.77 -0.69
CA LYS A 267 -1.17 -2.37 0.46
C LYS A 267 -0.24 -3.07 1.46
N ASN A 268 0.89 -3.60 0.99
CA ASN A 268 1.74 -4.48 1.80
C ASN A 268 3.07 -3.86 2.22
N PHE A 269 3.51 -2.77 1.59
CA PHE A 269 4.81 -2.17 1.86
C PHE A 269 4.70 -0.64 1.99
N TYR A 270 5.02 -0.10 3.17
CA TYR A 270 4.93 1.35 3.49
C TYR A 270 6.13 2.16 2.98
N ASN A 271 6.58 1.92 1.75
CA ASN A 271 7.73 2.64 1.19
C ASN A 271 7.41 3.14 -0.22
N GLU A 272 7.33 4.46 -0.40
CA GLU A 272 7.01 5.08 -1.70
C GLU A 272 7.99 4.70 -2.81
N ASN A 273 9.28 4.47 -2.50
CA ASN A 273 10.29 4.09 -3.49
C ASN A 273 9.99 2.73 -4.13
N ILE A 274 9.26 1.85 -3.46
CA ILE A 274 8.90 0.53 -4.00
C ILE A 274 7.86 0.65 -5.13
N LEU A 275 7.07 1.72 -5.14
CA LEU A 275 6.04 2.00 -6.13
C LEU A 275 6.60 2.63 -7.42
N SER A 276 7.91 2.66 -7.58
CA SER A 276 8.54 3.17 -8.79
C SER A 276 8.07 2.39 -10.03
N ARG A 277 7.98 3.08 -11.17
CA ARG A 277 7.61 2.46 -12.45
C ARG A 277 8.54 1.30 -12.81
N ASP A 278 9.83 1.43 -12.52
CA ASP A 278 10.84 0.41 -12.82
C ASP A 278 10.62 -0.85 -11.99
N ASN A 279 10.25 -0.74 -10.71
CA ASN A 279 9.93 -1.86 -9.87
C ASN A 279 8.67 -2.60 -10.35
N ILE A 280 7.61 -1.86 -10.69
CA ILE A 280 6.37 -2.44 -11.20
C ILE A 280 6.61 -3.19 -12.51
N LEU A 281 7.32 -2.56 -13.47
CA LEU A 281 7.67 -3.19 -14.74
C LEU A 281 8.63 -4.37 -14.53
N GLY A 282 9.58 -4.26 -13.60
CA GLY A 282 10.48 -5.36 -13.25
C GLY A 282 9.73 -6.60 -12.73
N ILE A 283 8.72 -6.43 -11.89
CA ILE A 283 7.87 -7.54 -11.43
C ILE A 283 7.05 -8.11 -12.59
N TYR A 284 6.49 -7.27 -13.46
CA TYR A 284 5.77 -7.72 -14.65
C TYR A 284 6.67 -8.54 -15.59
N ASP A 285 7.88 -8.05 -15.88
CA ASP A 285 8.86 -8.77 -16.70
C ASP A 285 9.33 -10.07 -16.03
N LEU A 286 9.35 -10.13 -14.69
CA LEU A 286 9.63 -11.33 -13.94
C LEU A 286 8.50 -12.37 -14.11
N ILE A 287 7.24 -11.94 -14.12
CA ILE A 287 6.08 -12.79 -14.39
C ILE A 287 6.19 -13.44 -15.77
N LEU A 288 6.58 -12.68 -16.79
CA LEU A 288 6.73 -13.18 -18.16
C LEU A 288 8.00 -14.02 -18.36
N GLY A 289 9.03 -13.80 -17.55
CA GLY A 289 10.35 -14.38 -17.68
C GLY A 289 10.47 -15.84 -17.22
N GLU A 290 11.69 -16.34 -17.14
CA GLU A 290 12.01 -17.70 -16.70
C GLU A 290 12.00 -17.85 -15.18
N SER A 291 11.74 -19.07 -14.70
CA SER A 291 11.78 -19.42 -13.28
C SER A 291 13.20 -19.31 -12.71
N GLY A 292 13.31 -18.91 -11.45
CA GLY A 292 14.57 -18.76 -10.71
C GLY A 292 15.22 -17.39 -10.80
N ARG A 293 14.65 -16.44 -11.54
CA ARG A 293 15.09 -15.04 -11.54
C ARG A 293 14.63 -14.32 -10.26
N VAL A 294 15.45 -13.38 -9.81
CA VAL A 294 15.23 -12.51 -8.64
C VAL A 294 15.56 -11.08 -9.03
N ILE A 295 14.75 -10.14 -8.59
CA ILE A 295 15.00 -8.71 -8.71
C ILE A 295 14.93 -8.06 -7.32
N ASN A 296 15.78 -7.07 -7.08
CA ASN A 296 15.78 -6.28 -5.86
C ASN A 296 14.91 -5.03 -6.09
N LEU A 297 13.96 -4.79 -5.19
CA LEU A 297 13.04 -3.65 -5.25
C LEU A 297 13.45 -2.50 -4.33
N GLY A 298 14.58 -2.65 -3.61
CA GLY A 298 15.04 -1.71 -2.59
C GLY A 298 14.51 -2.05 -1.18
N SER A 299 15.02 -1.37 -0.17
CA SER A 299 14.58 -1.50 1.23
C SER A 299 14.55 -2.94 1.77
N LYS A 300 15.48 -3.79 1.33
CA LYS A 300 15.52 -5.23 1.65
C LYS A 300 14.30 -6.03 1.16
N ILE A 301 13.59 -5.52 0.15
CA ILE A 301 12.47 -6.22 -0.48
C ILE A 301 12.93 -6.72 -1.84
N SER A 302 12.58 -7.97 -2.14
CA SER A 302 12.89 -8.59 -3.41
C SER A 302 11.67 -9.28 -4.01
N ALA A 303 11.62 -9.36 -5.34
CA ALA A 303 10.66 -10.20 -6.04
C ALA A 303 11.39 -11.35 -6.73
N ARG A 304 10.82 -12.56 -6.66
CA ARG A 304 11.40 -13.75 -7.27
C ARG A 304 10.34 -14.62 -7.95
N LYS A 305 10.70 -15.19 -9.09
CA LYS A 305 9.86 -16.18 -9.76
C LYS A 305 10.26 -17.60 -9.36
N SER A 306 9.28 -18.36 -8.94
CA SER A 306 9.42 -19.78 -8.65
C SER A 306 8.29 -20.55 -9.34
N TYR A 307 8.60 -21.20 -10.46
CA TYR A 307 7.64 -21.92 -11.32
C TYR A 307 6.48 -21.04 -11.78
N ASP A 308 5.27 -21.35 -11.36
CA ASP A 308 4.00 -20.65 -11.64
C ASP A 308 3.68 -19.49 -10.69
N LYS A 309 4.65 -19.08 -9.85
CA LYS A 309 4.45 -18.07 -8.81
C LYS A 309 5.52 -17.00 -8.84
N VAL A 310 5.13 -15.75 -8.56
CA VAL A 310 6.05 -14.65 -8.27
C VAL A 310 5.79 -14.13 -6.87
N PHE A 311 6.77 -14.32 -6.00
CA PHE A 311 6.76 -13.86 -4.61
C PHE A 311 7.36 -12.47 -4.51
N VAL A 312 6.79 -11.65 -3.62
CA VAL A 312 7.38 -10.37 -3.18
C VAL A 312 7.50 -10.44 -1.67
N GLU A 313 8.72 -10.37 -1.17
CA GLU A 313 9.00 -10.63 0.24
C GLU A 313 10.24 -9.84 0.73
N GLU A 314 10.29 -9.60 2.03
CA GLU A 314 11.51 -9.07 2.64
C GLU A 314 12.63 -10.11 2.60
N GLU A 315 13.86 -9.64 2.38
CA GLU A 315 15.05 -10.51 2.40
C GLU A 315 15.19 -11.12 3.80
N LYS A 316 15.01 -12.45 3.87
CA LYS A 316 15.30 -13.18 5.10
C LYS A 316 16.81 -13.23 5.33
N SER A 317 17.24 -13.06 6.56
CA SER A 317 18.62 -13.34 6.99
C SER A 317 19.00 -14.78 6.60
N GLU A 318 20.28 -15.02 6.28
CA GLU A 318 20.81 -16.32 5.86
C GLU A 318 20.28 -17.46 6.72
N SER A 319 19.89 -18.56 6.06
CA SER A 319 19.40 -19.77 6.73
C SER A 319 20.48 -20.34 7.63
N VAL A 320 20.20 -20.41 8.93
CA VAL A 320 21.07 -21.06 9.90
C VAL A 320 21.15 -22.55 9.57
N LYS A 321 22.35 -23.10 9.41
CA LYS A 321 22.55 -24.54 9.27
C LYS A 321 22.07 -25.22 10.55
N ARG A 322 21.13 -26.15 10.42
CA ARG A 322 20.52 -26.87 11.53
C ARG A 322 20.96 -28.33 11.45
N GLU A 323 21.33 -28.88 12.60
CA GLU A 323 21.70 -30.31 12.72
C GLU A 323 21.36 -30.81 14.13
N ALA A 324 20.85 -32.03 14.22
CA ALA A 324 20.52 -32.68 15.47
C ALA A 324 20.70 -34.21 15.39
N SER A 325 21.27 -34.83 16.42
CA SER A 325 21.36 -36.30 16.53
C SER A 325 20.01 -36.91 16.82
N LEU A 326 19.72 -38.08 16.22
CA LEU A 326 18.48 -38.82 16.41
C LEU A 326 18.69 -40.08 17.20
N LYS A 327 17.74 -40.41 18.09
CA LYS A 327 17.74 -41.61 18.94
C LYS A 327 16.39 -42.32 18.84
N LEU A 328 16.35 -43.58 19.28
CA LEU A 328 15.07 -44.29 19.43
C LEU A 328 14.14 -43.51 20.38
N GLY A 329 12.86 -43.48 20.06
CA GLY A 329 11.84 -42.69 20.76
C GLY A 329 11.59 -41.33 20.15
N ASN A 330 11.10 -40.38 20.93
CA ASN A 330 10.77 -39.03 20.50
C ASN A 330 12.01 -38.14 20.40
N ASN A 331 12.16 -37.45 19.26
CA ASN A 331 13.20 -36.46 19.00
C ASN A 331 12.54 -35.14 18.62
N TYR A 332 12.83 -34.08 19.36
CA TYR A 332 12.34 -32.72 19.07
C TYR A 332 13.44 -31.94 18.37
N THR A 333 13.19 -31.56 17.14
CA THR A 333 14.18 -30.89 16.28
C THR A 333 13.61 -29.60 15.66
N ASP A 334 14.49 -28.78 15.09
CA ASP A 334 14.09 -27.59 14.34
C ASP A 334 13.25 -27.91 13.08
N PHE A 335 13.25 -29.17 12.62
CA PHE A 335 12.51 -29.63 11.45
C PHE A 335 11.15 -30.26 11.81
N GLY A 336 10.84 -30.43 13.09
CA GLY A 336 9.64 -31.06 13.63
C GLY A 336 9.94 -32.15 14.66
N GLU A 337 8.90 -32.88 15.00
CA GLU A 337 8.97 -34.02 15.94
C GLU A 337 9.17 -35.30 15.13
N ILE A 338 10.22 -36.06 15.48
CA ILE A 338 10.56 -37.32 14.78
C ILE A 338 10.52 -38.42 15.82
N PHE A 339 9.60 -39.37 15.61
CA PHE A 339 9.52 -40.57 16.40
C PHE A 339 10.15 -41.77 15.68
N ILE A 340 11.08 -42.45 16.34
CA ILE A 340 11.83 -43.60 15.79
C ILE A 340 11.56 -44.83 16.62
N SER A 341 11.04 -45.91 16.02
CA SER A 341 10.77 -47.17 16.71
C SER A 341 11.22 -48.40 15.92
N LYS A 342 11.56 -49.47 16.62
CA LYS A 342 11.87 -50.79 16.05
C LYS A 342 10.61 -51.63 15.81
N ASP A 343 9.52 -51.28 16.50
CA ASP A 343 8.23 -51.98 16.41
C ASP A 343 7.18 -51.00 15.91
N GLY A 344 6.63 -51.27 14.70
CA GLY A 344 5.56 -50.47 14.12
C GLY A 344 4.94 -51.13 12.89
N ALA A 345 3.66 -50.83 12.66
CA ALA A 345 2.96 -51.29 11.46
C ALA A 345 3.57 -50.70 10.20
N ILE A 346 3.72 -51.48 9.15
CA ILE A 346 4.16 -51.01 7.84
C ILE A 346 3.08 -50.05 7.30
N SER A 347 3.39 -48.73 7.29
CA SER A 347 2.52 -47.77 6.63
C SER A 347 2.79 -47.77 5.12
N LYS A 348 1.74 -48.01 4.34
CA LYS A 348 1.79 -47.86 2.87
C LYS A 348 1.13 -46.56 2.49
N GLY A 349 1.91 -45.66 1.92
CA GLY A 349 1.36 -44.46 1.25
C GLY A 349 1.46 -43.14 2.01
N ASP A 350 1.80 -43.11 3.32
CA ASP A 350 2.02 -41.89 4.04
C ASP A 350 3.43 -41.30 3.79
N SER A 351 3.51 -40.04 3.38
CA SER A 351 4.81 -39.37 3.14
C SER A 351 5.57 -39.09 4.42
N PHE A 352 4.91 -39.02 5.57
CA PHE A 352 5.50 -38.71 6.88
C PHE A 352 5.77 -39.96 7.76
N ILE A 353 5.32 -41.15 7.37
CA ILE A 353 5.63 -42.40 8.04
C ILE A 353 6.38 -43.30 7.04
N LYS A 354 7.63 -43.64 7.38
CA LYS A 354 8.49 -44.48 6.54
C LYS A 354 9.05 -45.63 7.31
N THR A 355 9.09 -46.84 6.69
CA THR A 355 9.75 -48.04 7.23
C THR A 355 11.00 -48.30 6.39
N ILE A 356 12.13 -48.45 7.06
CA ILE A 356 13.44 -48.69 6.46
C ILE A 356 14.11 -49.90 7.09
N ASP A 357 15.10 -50.46 6.37
CA ASP A 357 15.92 -51.58 6.83
C ASP A 357 17.01 -51.05 7.78
N CYS A 358 16.93 -51.42 9.06
CA CYS A 358 17.85 -51.01 10.09
C CYS A 358 19.27 -51.51 9.84
N ASP A 359 19.42 -52.70 9.24
CA ASP A 359 20.74 -53.31 9.03
C ASP A 359 21.55 -52.64 7.91
N LYS A 360 20.87 -51.83 7.07
CA LYS A 360 21.47 -51.00 5.99
C LYS A 360 21.91 -49.60 6.46
N ILE A 361 21.70 -49.25 7.73
CA ILE A 361 22.13 -47.99 8.31
C ILE A 361 23.61 -48.10 8.72
N LYS A 362 24.40 -47.09 8.47
CA LYS A 362 25.82 -46.98 8.82
C LYS A 362 26.04 -45.95 9.89
N GLY A 363 26.46 -46.39 11.11
CA GLY A 363 26.75 -45.49 12.22
C GLY A 363 25.51 -44.85 12.86
N SER A 364 25.53 -43.55 13.13
CA SER A 364 24.51 -42.83 13.88
C SER A 364 23.53 -42.07 12.99
N LEU A 365 22.27 -42.08 13.39
CA LEU A 365 21.26 -41.28 12.68
C LEU A 365 21.29 -39.81 13.18
N PHE A 366 21.22 -38.89 12.26
CA PHE A 366 21.06 -37.45 12.54
C PHE A 366 20.20 -36.80 11.47
N ILE A 367 19.66 -35.62 11.80
CA ILE A 367 18.93 -34.80 10.86
C ILE A 367 19.68 -33.48 10.64
N ARG A 368 19.73 -33.02 9.39
CA ARG A 368 20.39 -31.76 9.04
C ARG A 368 19.73 -31.04 7.86
N SER A 369 20.06 -29.75 7.72
CA SER A 369 19.81 -29.02 6.46
C SER A 369 20.68 -29.57 5.32
N ARG A 370 20.25 -29.32 4.08
CA ARG A 370 21.05 -29.70 2.88
C ARG A 370 22.42 -29.02 2.85
N GLN A 371 23.38 -29.69 2.23
CA GLN A 371 24.73 -29.18 1.98
C GLN A 371 25.03 -29.15 0.49
N ARG A 372 26.00 -28.30 0.11
CA ARG A 372 26.45 -28.25 -1.29
C ARG A 372 27.11 -29.57 -1.70
N GLY A 373 26.60 -30.18 -2.76
CA GLY A 373 27.14 -31.45 -3.27
C GLY A 373 26.33 -32.68 -2.82
N ASP A 374 25.34 -32.54 -1.95
CA ASP A 374 24.48 -33.66 -1.52
C ASP A 374 23.95 -34.45 -2.69
N ARG A 375 24.04 -35.76 -2.55
CA ARG A 375 23.50 -36.74 -3.49
C ARG A 375 22.55 -37.66 -2.75
N PHE A 376 21.53 -38.10 -3.44
CA PHE A 376 20.48 -38.92 -2.91
C PHE A 376 20.08 -39.96 -3.96
N LYS A 377 19.76 -41.15 -3.54
CA LYS A 377 19.23 -42.22 -4.40
C LYS A 377 17.75 -42.43 -4.10
N PRO A 378 16.86 -41.74 -4.80
CA PRO A 378 15.42 -41.86 -4.52
C PRO A 378 14.93 -43.28 -4.69
N LEU A 379 13.88 -43.64 -3.93
CA LEU A 379 13.23 -44.94 -4.01
C LEU A 379 12.84 -45.29 -5.46
N GLY A 380 13.21 -46.48 -5.91
CA GLY A 380 12.98 -46.97 -7.29
C GLY A 380 14.05 -46.54 -8.30
N MET A 381 15.05 -45.77 -7.93
CA MET A 381 16.14 -45.36 -8.83
C MET A 381 17.39 -46.19 -8.64
N LYS A 382 18.06 -46.52 -9.78
CA LYS A 382 19.33 -47.28 -9.75
C LYS A 382 20.56 -46.45 -9.40
N ASN A 383 20.53 -45.15 -9.73
CA ASN A 383 21.68 -44.24 -9.62
C ASN A 383 21.43 -43.11 -8.65
N ASN A 384 22.51 -42.61 -8.02
CA ASN A 384 22.48 -41.39 -7.22
C ASN A 384 22.21 -40.15 -8.08
N LYS A 385 21.29 -39.31 -7.64
CA LYS A 385 20.96 -38.01 -8.21
C LYS A 385 21.47 -36.90 -7.30
N LYS A 386 21.89 -35.75 -7.87
CA LYS A 386 22.14 -34.56 -7.03
C LYS A 386 20.83 -34.15 -6.34
N LEU A 387 20.88 -33.89 -5.05
CA LEU A 387 19.71 -33.48 -4.27
C LEU A 387 19.05 -32.22 -4.83
N LYS A 388 19.86 -31.29 -5.37
CA LYS A 388 19.35 -30.10 -6.08
C LYS A 388 18.44 -30.48 -7.24
N ASP A 389 18.84 -31.46 -8.08
CA ASP A 389 18.08 -31.89 -9.25
C ASP A 389 16.83 -32.68 -8.85
N TYR A 390 16.91 -33.44 -7.75
CA TYR A 390 15.75 -34.10 -7.14
C TYR A 390 14.69 -33.12 -6.72
N PHE A 391 15.07 -32.01 -6.03
CA PHE A 391 14.15 -30.96 -5.64
C PHE A 391 13.56 -30.19 -6.83
N ILE A 392 14.33 -30.01 -7.92
CA ILE A 392 13.84 -29.39 -9.15
C ILE A 392 12.73 -30.24 -9.77
N ASP A 393 12.92 -31.56 -9.90
CA ASP A 393 11.93 -32.46 -10.46
C ASP A 393 10.63 -32.51 -9.65
N ARG A 394 10.74 -32.34 -8.33
CA ARG A 394 9.61 -32.27 -7.40
C ARG A 394 9.00 -30.87 -7.28
N LYS A 395 9.47 -29.91 -8.09
CA LYS A 395 9.04 -28.51 -8.09
C LYS A 395 9.11 -27.83 -6.71
N VAL A 396 10.09 -28.25 -5.88
CA VAL A 396 10.32 -27.63 -4.56
C VAL A 396 10.90 -26.25 -4.75
N ASP A 397 10.26 -25.26 -4.14
CA ASP A 397 10.75 -23.87 -4.15
C ASP A 397 12.17 -23.76 -3.60
N ARG A 398 13.01 -22.93 -4.22
CA ARG A 398 14.44 -22.79 -3.90
C ARG A 398 14.69 -22.45 -2.43
N LEU A 399 13.89 -21.54 -1.84
CA LEU A 399 14.05 -21.11 -0.45
C LEU A 399 13.61 -22.19 0.52
N LYS A 400 12.55 -22.93 0.21
CA LYS A 400 12.09 -24.03 1.04
C LYS A 400 13.02 -25.23 1.07
N ARG A 401 13.95 -25.36 0.09
CA ARG A 401 14.90 -26.49 0.06
C ARG A 401 15.85 -26.54 1.24
N ASP A 402 16.19 -25.39 1.84
CA ASP A 402 17.04 -25.29 3.01
C ASP A 402 16.29 -25.55 4.33
N GLU A 403 14.95 -25.47 4.29
CA GLU A 403 14.06 -25.72 5.41
C GLU A 403 13.69 -27.23 5.51
N ILE A 404 13.84 -28.00 4.43
CA ILE A 404 13.56 -29.45 4.41
C ILE A 404 14.67 -30.21 5.12
N GLY A 405 14.31 -30.91 6.20
CA GLY A 405 15.23 -31.78 6.93
C GLY A 405 15.61 -33.02 6.14
N LEU A 406 16.87 -33.40 6.27
CA LEU A 406 17.43 -34.64 5.71
C LEU A 406 17.84 -35.54 6.85
N ILE A 407 17.19 -36.72 7.01
CA ILE A 407 17.69 -37.74 7.90
C ILE A 407 18.83 -38.45 7.20
N CYS A 408 19.98 -38.46 7.83
CA CYS A 408 21.22 -39.06 7.33
C CYS A 408 21.78 -40.10 8.30
N ASP A 409 22.59 -41.01 7.79
CA ASP A 409 23.59 -41.75 8.55
C ASP A 409 24.99 -41.18 8.24
N ASP A 410 26.04 -41.84 8.73
CA ASP A 410 27.43 -41.34 8.54
C ASP A 410 27.89 -41.36 7.06
N GLU A 411 27.18 -42.05 6.16
CA GLU A 411 27.57 -42.22 4.75
C GLU A 411 26.60 -41.62 3.74
N LYS A 412 25.29 -41.54 4.03
CA LYS A 412 24.27 -41.21 3.05
C LYS A 412 23.02 -40.52 3.61
N ILE A 413 22.23 -39.95 2.71
CA ILE A 413 20.88 -39.45 3.02
C ILE A 413 19.93 -40.66 3.03
N ILE A 414 19.28 -40.86 4.16
CA ILE A 414 18.31 -41.94 4.43
C ILE A 414 16.91 -41.55 3.97
N TYR A 415 16.47 -40.34 4.34
CA TYR A 415 15.12 -39.86 4.08
C TYR A 415 15.10 -38.33 3.90
N VAL A 416 14.44 -37.86 2.86
CA VAL A 416 14.10 -36.47 2.64
C VAL A 416 12.72 -36.25 3.25
N LEU A 417 12.62 -35.44 4.33
CA LEU A 417 11.38 -35.30 5.11
C LEU A 417 10.17 -34.96 4.23
N GLY A 418 9.08 -35.69 4.43
CA GLY A 418 7.85 -35.52 3.66
C GLY A 418 7.90 -36.00 2.21
N MET A 419 9.01 -36.65 1.79
CA MET A 419 9.24 -37.13 0.41
C MET A 419 9.64 -38.62 0.39
N ASP A 420 10.76 -38.92 -0.26
CA ASP A 420 11.20 -40.28 -0.46
C ASP A 420 12.30 -40.72 0.51
N ILE A 421 12.30 -42.01 0.85
CA ILE A 421 13.46 -42.69 1.45
C ILE A 421 14.50 -43.01 0.37
N SER A 422 15.72 -43.27 0.79
CA SER A 422 16.77 -43.82 -0.09
C SER A 422 16.44 -45.28 -0.48
N GLU A 423 16.65 -45.60 -1.76
CA GLU A 423 16.61 -46.97 -2.25
C GLU A 423 17.57 -47.90 -1.48
N ASP A 424 18.70 -47.32 -1.00
CA ASP A 424 19.75 -48.10 -0.29
C ASP A 424 19.33 -48.55 1.11
N VAL A 425 18.21 -48.05 1.65
CA VAL A 425 17.66 -48.47 2.96
C VAL A 425 16.25 -49.06 2.84
N LYS A 426 15.82 -49.41 1.64
CA LYS A 426 14.53 -50.02 1.37
C LYS A 426 14.45 -51.39 2.04
N ILE A 427 13.29 -51.69 2.59
CA ILE A 427 12.94 -53.03 3.07
C ILE A 427 12.77 -54.01 1.90
N ASP A 428 13.26 -55.22 2.04
CA ASP A 428 13.11 -56.29 1.09
C ASP A 428 12.80 -57.64 1.82
N GLU A 429 12.75 -58.75 1.07
CA GLU A 429 12.42 -60.07 1.61
C GLU A 429 13.46 -60.57 2.64
N ASN A 430 14.67 -60.04 2.64
CA ASN A 430 15.77 -60.40 3.55
C ASN A 430 15.87 -59.49 4.77
N THR A 431 15.03 -58.43 4.89
CA THR A 431 15.06 -57.49 5.98
C THR A 431 14.61 -58.12 7.29
N LEU A 432 15.53 -58.31 8.24
CA LEU A 432 15.26 -58.87 9.55
C LEU A 432 14.86 -57.78 10.56
N ASN A 433 15.58 -56.66 10.58
CA ASN A 433 15.39 -55.56 11.51
C ASN A 433 14.79 -54.35 10.80
N LYS A 434 13.61 -53.89 11.25
CA LYS A 434 12.90 -52.74 10.67
C LYS A 434 12.97 -51.56 11.60
N LEU A 435 13.09 -50.36 11.04
CA LEU A 435 13.00 -49.10 11.73
C LEU A 435 11.87 -48.28 11.12
N VAL A 436 10.97 -47.76 11.97
CA VAL A 436 9.89 -46.88 11.56
C VAL A 436 10.25 -45.46 11.96
N LEU A 437 10.17 -44.56 10.97
CA LEU A 437 10.37 -43.14 11.11
C LEU A 437 9.00 -42.44 10.95
N GLU A 438 8.49 -41.82 11.99
CA GLU A 438 7.24 -41.06 11.96
C GLU A 438 7.58 -39.59 12.22
N VAL A 439 7.13 -38.69 11.34
CA VAL A 439 7.38 -37.25 11.45
C VAL A 439 6.07 -36.55 11.71
N LYS A 440 6.03 -35.75 12.78
CA LYS A 440 4.87 -34.94 13.19
C LYS A 440 5.28 -33.47 13.29
N ASN A 441 4.30 -32.57 13.15
CA ASN A 441 4.48 -31.12 13.34
C ASN A 441 5.66 -30.58 12.51
N VAL A 442 5.73 -30.95 11.22
CA VAL A 442 6.77 -30.50 10.30
C VAL A 442 6.79 -28.99 10.26
N ARG A 443 7.96 -28.38 10.49
CA ARG A 443 8.19 -26.94 10.39
C ARG A 443 8.89 -26.66 9.05
N TYR A 444 8.16 -26.00 8.16
CA TYR A 444 8.67 -25.51 6.87
C TYR A 444 8.97 -24.03 6.92
#